data_102deb88e668bd31a8b02f28bfd6ede2
#
_entry.id   102deb88e668bd31a8b02f28bfd6ede2
#
_cell.length_a   1.000
_cell.length_b   1.000
_cell.length_c   1.000
_cell.angle_alpha   90.00
_cell.angle_beta   90.00
_cell.angle_gamma   90.00
#
_symmetry.space_group_name_H-M   'P 1'
#
loop_
_entity.id
_entity.type
_entity.pdbx_description
1 polymer ?
#
loop_
_entity_poly.entity_id
_entity_poly.type
_entity_poly.pdbx_seq_one_letter_code
_entity_poly.pdbx_strand_id
1 'polypeptide(L)'
;ILTQPDRKSGRGKKVKFSPVKELALHKNIPVFQPANLREEDTLNMLKKLEPDLVLVVAYGLLIPKNILDIPKHGCINVHASILPKWRGASPMEYCLLNGDKKSGVSYMQMSEGLDEGPVFQIHECGIEIQDNLRILEEKLIGLSEKNLCEFLNLIESESIEAKNQNDSEASFAPKITKEMLQIDWAEDAKKIISKINAFYSKYGAYFLLGDKRIKIHKAREYKHVPNLKPGHIESNDDGMII
;
A
#
# COMPACT_ATOMS: atom_id res chain seq x y z
N ILE A 1 -21.02 1.11 -1.53
CA ILE A 1 -19.60 0.76 -1.46
C ILE A 1 -19.33 -0.48 -2.28
N LEU A 2 -18.27 -0.47 -3.11
CA LEU A 2 -17.74 -1.67 -3.78
C LEU A 2 -16.56 -2.21 -3.00
N THR A 3 -16.52 -3.53 -2.76
CA THR A 3 -15.38 -4.20 -2.13
C THR A 3 -15.17 -5.59 -2.73
N GLN A 4 -14.00 -6.18 -2.48
CA GLN A 4 -13.68 -7.53 -2.95
C GLN A 4 -14.70 -8.56 -2.42
N PRO A 5 -15.00 -9.63 -3.19
CA PRO A 5 -15.81 -10.74 -2.72
C PRO A 5 -15.25 -11.36 -1.44
N ASP A 6 -16.15 -11.90 -0.61
CA ASP A 6 -15.77 -12.60 0.61
C ASP A 6 -14.90 -13.80 0.29
N ARG A 7 -13.81 -13.96 1.03
CA ARG A 7 -12.85 -15.04 0.84
C ARG A 7 -12.68 -15.86 2.11
N LYS A 8 -12.49 -17.16 1.91
CA LYS A 8 -12.07 -18.04 3.00
C LYS A 8 -10.67 -17.64 3.47
N SER A 9 -10.50 -17.32 4.75
CA SER A 9 -9.23 -16.88 5.31
C SER A 9 -8.93 -17.56 6.65
N GLY A 10 -7.62 -17.58 7.01
CA GLY A 10 -7.14 -18.09 8.29
C GLY A 10 -7.16 -19.61 8.45
N ARG A 11 -6.70 -20.07 9.62
CA ARG A 11 -6.78 -21.48 10.03
C ARG A 11 -8.25 -21.87 10.20
N GLY A 12 -8.74 -22.83 9.43
CA GLY A 12 -10.14 -23.26 9.42
C GLY A 12 -10.97 -22.76 8.25
N LYS A 13 -10.40 -21.97 7.32
CA LYS A 13 -11.05 -21.55 6.05
C LYS A 13 -12.48 -20.97 6.21
N LYS A 14 -12.74 -20.26 7.32
CA LYS A 14 -14.02 -19.56 7.49
C LYS A 14 -14.11 -18.37 6.54
N VAL A 15 -15.28 -18.14 5.98
CA VAL A 15 -15.56 -16.92 5.20
C VAL A 15 -15.45 -15.72 6.13
N LYS A 16 -14.60 -14.75 5.74
CA LYS A 16 -14.40 -13.53 6.51
C LYS A 16 -14.75 -12.32 5.63
N PHE A 17 -15.54 -11.42 6.18
CA PHE A 17 -15.83 -10.15 5.53
C PHE A 17 -14.60 -9.25 5.48
N SER A 18 -14.53 -8.38 4.49
CA SER A 18 -13.53 -7.31 4.50
C SER A 18 -13.89 -6.28 5.58
N PRO A 19 -12.91 -5.59 6.20
CA PRO A 19 -13.18 -4.52 7.15
C PRO A 19 -14.11 -3.43 6.58
N VAL A 20 -13.96 -3.13 5.28
CA VAL A 20 -14.81 -2.18 4.56
C VAL A 20 -16.26 -2.67 4.52
N LYS A 21 -16.49 -3.95 4.25
CA LYS A 21 -17.83 -4.54 4.26
C LYS A 21 -18.45 -4.50 5.66
N GLU A 22 -17.69 -4.90 6.68
CA GLU A 22 -18.17 -4.87 8.07
C GLU A 22 -18.62 -3.47 8.47
N LEU A 23 -17.81 -2.46 8.16
CA LEU A 23 -18.15 -1.06 8.44
C LEU A 23 -19.38 -0.59 7.65
N ALA A 24 -19.45 -0.91 6.36
CA ALA A 24 -20.58 -0.51 5.51
C ALA A 24 -21.89 -1.10 6.03
N LEU A 25 -21.90 -2.38 6.40
CA LEU A 25 -23.08 -3.03 7.00
C LEU A 25 -23.48 -2.36 8.32
N HIS A 26 -22.51 -2.06 9.18
CA HIS A 26 -22.77 -1.35 10.46
C HIS A 26 -23.36 0.04 10.23
N LYS A 27 -23.00 0.70 9.14
CA LYS A 27 -23.49 2.04 8.76
C LYS A 27 -24.72 2.03 7.85
N ASN A 28 -25.29 0.83 7.58
CA ASN A 28 -26.41 0.65 6.64
C ASN A 28 -26.12 1.20 5.23
N ILE A 29 -24.88 1.12 4.79
CA ILE A 29 -24.47 1.50 3.43
C ILE A 29 -24.52 0.28 2.53
N PRO A 30 -25.19 0.35 1.35
CA PRO A 30 -25.26 -0.76 0.41
C PRO A 30 -23.87 -1.26 -0.01
N VAL A 31 -23.68 -2.58 -0.04
CA VAL A 31 -22.40 -3.23 -0.39
C VAL A 31 -22.60 -4.04 -1.66
N PHE A 32 -21.70 -3.80 -2.62
CA PHE A 32 -21.61 -4.55 -3.87
C PHE A 32 -20.26 -5.27 -3.93
N GLN A 33 -20.26 -6.54 -4.30
CA GLN A 33 -19.06 -7.39 -4.33
C GLN A 33 -18.93 -8.09 -5.70
N PRO A 34 -18.75 -7.34 -6.80
CA PRO A 34 -18.60 -7.93 -8.10
C PRO A 34 -17.33 -8.78 -8.15
N ALA A 35 -17.43 -9.98 -8.70
CA ALA A 35 -16.29 -10.87 -8.91
C ALA A 35 -15.38 -10.36 -10.03
N ASN A 36 -15.95 -9.65 -11.00
CA ASN A 36 -15.29 -9.11 -12.17
C ASN A 36 -15.93 -7.78 -12.58
N LEU A 37 -15.10 -6.76 -12.75
CA LEU A 37 -15.55 -5.43 -13.18
C LEU A 37 -15.87 -5.35 -14.69
N ARG A 38 -15.56 -6.38 -15.46
CA ARG A 38 -15.84 -6.43 -16.91
C ARG A 38 -17.20 -7.00 -17.26
N GLU A 39 -17.93 -7.49 -16.26
CA GLU A 39 -19.28 -8.04 -16.46
C GLU A 39 -20.27 -6.92 -16.72
N GLU A 40 -21.19 -7.16 -17.66
CA GLU A 40 -22.19 -6.19 -18.07
C GLU A 40 -23.12 -5.80 -16.91
N ASP A 41 -23.46 -6.76 -16.05
CA ASP A 41 -24.28 -6.51 -14.86
C ASP A 41 -23.62 -5.51 -13.91
N THR A 42 -22.28 -5.60 -13.73
CA THR A 42 -21.51 -4.66 -12.91
C THR A 42 -21.53 -3.26 -13.52
N LEU A 43 -21.33 -3.18 -14.83
CA LEU A 43 -21.38 -1.91 -15.57
C LEU A 43 -22.77 -1.26 -15.46
N ASN A 44 -23.82 -2.04 -15.68
CA ASN A 44 -25.20 -1.57 -15.60
C ASN A 44 -25.59 -1.13 -14.18
N MET A 45 -25.11 -1.85 -13.17
CA MET A 45 -25.29 -1.47 -11.76
C MET A 45 -24.62 -0.13 -11.47
N LEU A 46 -23.36 0.07 -11.89
CA LEU A 46 -22.64 1.33 -11.69
C LEU A 46 -23.30 2.50 -12.42
N LYS A 47 -23.75 2.30 -13.67
CA LYS A 47 -24.49 3.33 -14.42
C LYS A 47 -25.79 3.75 -13.71
N LYS A 48 -26.53 2.78 -13.14
CA LYS A 48 -27.76 3.09 -12.37
C LYS A 48 -27.53 3.87 -11.08
N LEU A 49 -26.32 3.80 -10.53
CA LEU A 49 -25.96 4.58 -9.33
C LEU A 49 -25.66 6.05 -9.67
N GLU A 50 -25.44 6.38 -10.95
CA GLU A 50 -25.13 7.73 -11.43
C GLU A 50 -24.12 8.48 -10.52
N PRO A 51 -22.93 7.88 -10.24
CA PRO A 51 -22.00 8.50 -9.30
C PRO A 51 -21.39 9.78 -9.89
N ASP A 52 -21.33 10.84 -9.13
CA ASP A 52 -20.61 12.05 -9.50
C ASP A 52 -19.09 11.80 -9.51
N LEU A 53 -18.62 10.99 -8.57
CA LEU A 53 -17.23 10.61 -8.37
C LEU A 53 -17.12 9.17 -7.88
N VAL A 54 -16.10 8.43 -8.31
CA VAL A 54 -15.71 7.15 -7.70
C VAL A 54 -14.35 7.30 -7.02
N LEU A 55 -14.35 7.23 -5.70
CA LEU A 55 -13.11 7.22 -4.92
C LEU A 55 -12.60 5.78 -4.75
N VAL A 56 -11.37 5.53 -5.17
CA VAL A 56 -10.73 4.22 -5.14
C VAL A 56 -9.62 4.21 -4.10
N VAL A 57 -9.69 3.26 -3.17
CA VAL A 57 -8.66 3.07 -2.14
C VAL A 57 -8.31 1.59 -2.06
N ALA A 58 -7.11 1.22 -2.43
CA ALA A 58 -6.56 -0.14 -2.33
C ALA A 58 -7.52 -1.25 -2.84
N TYR A 59 -8.25 -0.99 -3.92
CA TYR A 59 -9.27 -1.91 -4.44
C TYR A 59 -8.68 -3.20 -5.01
N GLY A 60 -7.50 -3.10 -5.64
CA GLY A 60 -6.69 -4.25 -6.06
C GLY A 60 -7.15 -4.96 -7.33
N LEU A 61 -8.09 -4.38 -8.10
CA LEU A 61 -8.47 -4.80 -9.44
C LEU A 61 -8.25 -3.65 -10.42
N LEU A 62 -7.90 -3.98 -11.66
CA LEU A 62 -7.90 -3.02 -12.75
C LEU A 62 -9.35 -2.58 -13.04
N ILE A 63 -9.57 -1.28 -13.13
CA ILE A 63 -10.85 -0.69 -13.48
C ILE A 63 -10.84 -0.43 -15.00
N PRO A 64 -11.72 -1.06 -15.77
CA PRO A 64 -11.75 -0.89 -17.21
C PRO A 64 -12.26 0.49 -17.61
N LYS A 65 -11.85 0.96 -18.79
CA LYS A 65 -12.16 2.31 -19.30
C LYS A 65 -13.65 2.64 -19.25
N ASN A 66 -14.51 1.72 -19.64
CA ASN A 66 -15.96 1.91 -19.63
C ASN A 66 -16.56 2.15 -18.24
N ILE A 67 -15.84 1.82 -17.16
CA ILE A 67 -16.19 2.18 -15.78
C ILE A 67 -15.53 3.48 -15.37
N LEU A 68 -14.27 3.72 -15.77
CA LEU A 68 -13.57 4.98 -15.50
C LEU A 68 -14.32 6.20 -16.03
N ASP A 69 -15.03 6.03 -17.15
CA ASP A 69 -15.77 7.08 -17.83
C ASP A 69 -17.23 7.29 -17.32
N ILE A 70 -17.71 6.51 -16.32
CA ILE A 70 -19.08 6.66 -15.79
C ILE A 70 -19.24 7.91 -14.93
N PRO A 71 -18.37 8.17 -13.93
CA PRO A 71 -18.58 9.28 -13.03
C PRO A 71 -18.29 10.64 -13.71
N LYS A 72 -19.09 11.66 -13.39
CA LYS A 72 -18.90 13.04 -13.92
C LYS A 72 -17.46 13.54 -13.68
N HIS A 73 -16.92 13.35 -12.48
CA HIS A 73 -15.57 13.74 -12.09
C HIS A 73 -14.56 12.59 -12.21
N GLY A 74 -14.95 11.48 -12.86
CA GLY A 74 -14.11 10.30 -13.08
C GLY A 74 -13.84 9.48 -11.82
N CYS A 75 -12.84 8.61 -11.92
CA CYS A 75 -12.37 7.76 -10.82
C CYS A 75 -11.08 8.34 -10.25
N ILE A 76 -11.02 8.59 -8.95
CA ILE A 76 -9.84 9.13 -8.26
C ILE A 76 -9.28 8.08 -7.33
N ASN A 77 -7.99 7.77 -7.49
CA ASN A 77 -7.27 6.84 -6.62
C ASN A 77 -6.52 7.60 -5.51
N VAL A 78 -6.65 7.09 -4.28
CA VAL A 78 -5.82 7.50 -3.13
C VAL A 78 -4.61 6.57 -3.12
N HIS A 79 -3.51 7.03 -3.71
CA HIS A 79 -2.29 6.23 -3.87
C HIS A 79 -1.31 6.49 -2.73
N ALA A 80 -0.77 5.42 -2.15
CA ALA A 80 0.07 5.48 -0.95
C ALA A 80 1.56 5.76 -1.26
N SER A 81 1.83 6.74 -2.13
CA SER A 81 3.17 7.26 -2.41
C SER A 81 3.15 8.71 -2.89
N ILE A 82 4.33 9.31 -2.98
CA ILE A 82 4.57 10.59 -3.65
C ILE A 82 4.78 10.30 -5.15
N LEU A 83 3.70 10.31 -5.95
CA LEU A 83 3.79 10.08 -7.40
C LEU A 83 4.67 11.17 -8.07
N PRO A 84 5.45 10.78 -9.10
CA PRO A 84 5.41 9.53 -9.87
C PRO A 84 6.22 8.37 -9.27
N LYS A 85 6.77 8.50 -8.06
CA LYS A 85 7.50 7.40 -7.41
C LYS A 85 6.55 6.31 -6.92
N TRP A 86 6.99 5.07 -7.08
CA TRP A 86 6.34 3.88 -6.51
C TRP A 86 4.95 3.62 -7.08
N ARG A 87 4.76 3.79 -8.39
CA ARG A 87 3.57 3.30 -9.09
C ARG A 87 3.43 1.80 -8.90
N GLY A 88 2.22 1.32 -8.58
CA GLY A 88 1.93 -0.11 -8.48
C GLY A 88 1.40 -0.59 -7.13
N ALA A 89 1.58 -1.89 -6.88
CA ALA A 89 0.81 -2.61 -5.87
C ALA A 89 1.35 -2.50 -4.43
N SER A 90 2.60 -2.09 -4.22
CA SER A 90 3.29 -2.14 -2.92
C SER A 90 4.10 -0.88 -2.61
N PRO A 91 3.55 0.34 -2.81
CA PRO A 91 4.32 1.59 -2.71
C PRO A 91 4.97 1.80 -1.34
N MET A 92 4.27 1.49 -0.25
CA MET A 92 4.79 1.66 1.11
C MET A 92 5.98 0.74 1.39
N GLU A 93 5.86 -0.53 0.97
CA GLU A 93 6.93 -1.52 1.14
C GLU A 93 8.19 -1.09 0.38
N TYR A 94 8.06 -0.65 -0.87
CA TYR A 94 9.21 -0.22 -1.67
C TYR A 94 9.83 1.08 -1.17
N CYS A 95 9.03 2.01 -0.67
CA CYS A 95 9.50 3.23 -0.04
C CYS A 95 10.42 2.92 1.17
N LEU A 96 10.00 1.98 2.03
CA LEU A 96 10.81 1.54 3.18
C LEU A 96 12.03 0.72 2.75
N LEU A 97 11.90 -0.19 1.77
CA LEU A 97 13.02 -0.96 1.22
C LEU A 97 14.12 -0.08 0.64
N ASN A 98 13.73 1.01 -0.02
CA ASN A 98 14.66 1.98 -0.60
C ASN A 98 15.30 2.90 0.46
N GLY A 99 14.75 2.93 1.68
CA GLY A 99 15.21 3.83 2.74
C GLY A 99 14.86 5.29 2.50
N ASP A 100 13.75 5.55 1.83
CA ASP A 100 13.25 6.90 1.57
C ASP A 100 13.03 7.66 2.88
N LYS A 101 13.26 8.96 2.86
CA LYS A 101 13.09 9.84 4.04
C LYS A 101 11.70 10.44 4.15
N LYS A 102 10.91 10.32 3.07
CA LYS A 102 9.55 10.82 2.98
C LYS A 102 8.70 9.83 2.23
N SER A 103 7.44 9.76 2.61
CA SER A 103 6.35 9.15 1.86
C SER A 103 5.17 10.10 1.84
N GLY A 104 4.07 9.68 1.23
CA GLY A 104 2.89 10.52 1.16
C GLY A 104 1.70 9.80 0.54
N VAL A 105 0.63 10.57 0.38
CA VAL A 105 -0.58 10.15 -0.31
C VAL A 105 -0.79 11.08 -1.50
N SER A 106 -0.99 10.49 -2.68
CA SER A 106 -1.34 11.21 -3.90
C SER A 106 -2.79 10.96 -4.26
N TYR A 107 -3.56 12.02 -4.49
CA TYR A 107 -4.89 11.95 -5.09
C TYR A 107 -4.74 12.11 -6.60
N MET A 108 -4.98 11.04 -7.35
CA MET A 108 -4.74 11.00 -8.80
C MET A 108 -5.99 10.60 -9.57
N GLN A 109 -6.19 11.19 -10.73
CA GLN A 109 -7.16 10.75 -11.72
C GLN A 109 -6.73 9.38 -12.25
N MET A 110 -7.61 8.40 -12.24
CA MET A 110 -7.28 7.09 -12.81
C MET A 110 -7.33 7.11 -14.33
N SER A 111 -6.40 6.41 -14.94
CA SER A 111 -6.32 6.09 -16.36
C SER A 111 -6.28 4.58 -16.56
N GLU A 112 -6.16 4.12 -17.79
CA GLU A 112 -6.02 2.69 -18.08
C GLU A 112 -4.64 2.13 -17.68
N GLY A 113 -3.65 3.01 -17.54
CA GLY A 113 -2.30 2.62 -17.14
C GLY A 113 -2.12 2.50 -15.65
N LEU A 114 -0.95 2.00 -15.25
CA LEU A 114 -0.64 1.71 -13.86
C LEU A 114 -0.21 2.98 -13.12
N ASP A 115 -1.13 3.59 -12.37
CA ASP A 115 -0.90 4.77 -11.51
C ASP A 115 -0.16 5.93 -12.20
N GLU A 116 -0.39 6.11 -13.53
CA GLU A 116 0.26 7.13 -14.38
C GLU A 116 -0.61 8.36 -14.64
N GLY A 117 -1.87 8.32 -14.20
CA GLY A 117 -2.81 9.40 -14.43
C GLY A 117 -2.41 10.70 -13.75
N PRO A 118 -3.01 11.85 -14.14
CA PRO A 118 -2.69 13.15 -13.57
C PRO A 118 -2.95 13.21 -12.06
N VAL A 119 -2.13 13.96 -11.33
CA VAL A 119 -2.21 14.10 -9.88
C VAL A 119 -2.80 15.45 -9.51
N PHE A 120 -3.83 15.44 -8.66
CA PHE A 120 -4.46 16.65 -8.12
C PHE A 120 -3.68 17.23 -6.94
N GLN A 121 -3.37 16.38 -5.95
CA GLN A 121 -2.69 16.78 -4.73
C GLN A 121 -1.76 15.68 -4.22
N ILE A 122 -0.69 16.10 -3.53
CA ILE A 122 0.22 15.22 -2.79
C ILE A 122 0.35 15.74 -1.37
N HIS A 123 0.15 14.86 -0.39
CA HIS A 123 0.37 15.15 1.02
C HIS A 123 1.51 14.29 1.53
N GLU A 124 2.55 14.92 2.08
CA GLU A 124 3.79 14.24 2.49
C GLU A 124 3.87 14.03 4.00
N CYS A 125 4.58 12.96 4.41
CA CYS A 125 5.06 12.76 5.78
C CYS A 125 6.52 12.31 5.81
N GLY A 126 7.21 12.60 6.92
CA GLY A 126 8.55 12.09 7.19
C GLY A 126 8.54 10.61 7.57
N ILE A 127 9.59 9.90 7.17
CA ILE A 127 9.88 8.52 7.59
C ILE A 127 11.06 8.55 8.55
N GLU A 128 10.84 8.09 9.77
CA GLU A 128 11.87 7.93 10.78
C GLU A 128 12.58 6.59 10.64
N ILE A 129 13.79 6.48 11.17
CA ILE A 129 14.63 5.27 11.02
C ILE A 129 13.99 4.01 11.62
N GLN A 130 13.13 4.18 12.61
CA GLN A 130 12.40 3.09 13.28
C GLN A 130 11.01 2.82 12.71
N ASP A 131 10.58 3.61 11.74
CA ASP A 131 9.27 3.41 11.13
C ASP A 131 9.27 2.09 10.36
N ASN A 132 8.27 1.30 10.64
CA ASN A 132 7.98 0.07 9.92
C ASN A 132 6.70 0.23 9.09
N LEU A 133 6.35 -0.79 8.33
CA LEU A 133 5.19 -0.77 7.43
C LEU A 133 3.90 -0.33 8.14
N ARG A 134 3.67 -0.81 9.36
CA ARG A 134 2.47 -0.46 10.13
C ARG A 134 2.46 1.02 10.52
N ILE A 135 3.58 1.55 11.00
CA ILE A 135 3.68 2.96 11.40
C ILE A 135 3.51 3.87 10.16
N LEU A 136 4.12 3.49 9.04
CA LEU A 136 3.95 4.24 7.79
C LEU A 136 2.49 4.20 7.32
N GLU A 137 1.84 3.05 7.36
CA GLU A 137 0.41 2.91 7.02
C GLU A 137 -0.46 3.83 7.90
N GLU A 138 -0.25 3.84 9.21
CA GLU A 138 -0.96 4.72 10.15
C GLU A 138 -0.75 6.22 9.83
N LYS A 139 0.48 6.63 9.47
CA LYS A 139 0.77 8.00 9.03
C LYS A 139 0.00 8.38 7.76
N LEU A 140 -0.01 7.49 6.76
CA LEU A 140 -0.68 7.76 5.48
C LEU A 140 -2.21 7.76 5.61
N ILE A 141 -2.77 6.90 6.46
CA ILE A 141 -4.20 6.95 6.83
C ILE A 141 -4.53 8.31 7.45
N GLY A 142 -3.77 8.76 8.44
CA GLY A 142 -3.98 10.05 9.08
C GLY A 142 -3.87 11.24 8.10
N LEU A 143 -2.96 11.18 7.12
CA LEU A 143 -2.89 12.17 6.04
C LEU A 143 -4.18 12.18 5.20
N SER A 144 -4.68 11.00 4.83
CA SER A 144 -5.90 10.88 4.04
C SER A 144 -7.13 11.38 4.82
N GLU A 145 -7.28 10.97 6.08
CA GLU A 145 -8.38 11.40 6.94
C GLU A 145 -8.44 12.93 7.09
N LYS A 146 -7.27 13.55 7.24
CA LYS A 146 -7.17 15.01 7.41
C LYS A 146 -7.55 15.81 6.16
N ASN A 147 -7.20 15.30 4.97
CA ASN A 147 -7.22 16.12 3.76
C ASN A 147 -8.33 15.71 2.77
N LEU A 148 -8.92 14.51 2.92
CA LEU A 148 -9.84 13.97 1.92
C LEU A 148 -11.12 14.79 1.75
N CYS A 149 -11.73 15.26 2.85
CA CYS A 149 -12.97 16.02 2.75
C CYS A 149 -12.77 17.37 2.05
N GLU A 150 -11.68 18.08 2.35
CA GLU A 150 -11.33 19.32 1.65
C GLU A 150 -11.07 19.07 0.17
N PHE A 151 -10.33 18.03 -0.16
CA PHE A 151 -10.08 17.63 -1.53
C PHE A 151 -11.38 17.33 -2.30
N LEU A 152 -12.32 16.59 -1.70
CA LEU A 152 -13.62 16.30 -2.34
C LEU A 152 -14.43 17.57 -2.61
N ASN A 153 -14.42 18.56 -1.70
CA ASN A 153 -15.06 19.86 -1.92
C ASN A 153 -14.42 20.63 -3.10
N LEU A 154 -13.09 20.54 -3.26
CA LEU A 154 -12.40 21.14 -4.40
C LEU A 154 -12.77 20.49 -5.73
N ILE A 155 -12.95 19.16 -5.75
CA ILE A 155 -13.45 18.43 -6.93
C ILE A 155 -14.88 18.82 -7.26
N GLU A 156 -15.78 18.84 -6.28
CA GLU A 156 -17.18 19.21 -6.46
C GLU A 156 -17.35 20.64 -7.00
N SER A 157 -16.56 21.59 -6.48
CA SER A 157 -16.55 22.98 -6.93
C SER A 157 -15.74 23.24 -8.21
N GLU A 158 -15.14 22.20 -8.80
CA GLU A 158 -14.26 22.28 -9.98
C GLU A 158 -13.11 23.32 -9.78
N SER A 159 -12.66 23.49 -8.52
CA SER A 159 -11.65 24.49 -8.13
C SER A 159 -10.23 23.95 -8.11
N ILE A 160 -10.01 22.73 -8.60
CA ILE A 160 -8.69 22.09 -8.66
C ILE A 160 -8.48 21.39 -10.00
N GLU A 161 -7.26 21.49 -10.51
CA GLU A 161 -6.85 20.82 -11.75
C GLU A 161 -5.76 19.79 -11.45
N ALA A 162 -5.84 18.65 -12.12
CA ALA A 162 -4.81 17.63 -12.06
C ALA A 162 -3.65 17.95 -13.00
N LYS A 163 -2.42 17.65 -12.57
CA LYS A 163 -1.19 17.85 -13.34
C LYS A 163 -0.63 16.51 -13.80
N ASN A 164 -0.21 16.45 -15.07
CA ASN A 164 0.44 15.26 -15.61
C ASN A 164 1.71 14.92 -14.81
N GLN A 165 1.94 13.65 -14.62
CA GLN A 165 3.16 13.16 -14.00
C GLN A 165 4.36 13.27 -14.97
N ASN A 166 5.56 13.42 -14.40
CA ASN A 166 6.81 13.34 -15.17
C ASN A 166 7.29 11.88 -15.21
N ASP A 167 7.10 11.20 -16.34
CA ASP A 167 7.47 9.79 -16.49
C ASP A 167 8.97 9.51 -16.34
N SER A 168 9.82 10.51 -16.58
CA SER A 168 11.28 10.36 -16.38
C SER A 168 11.68 10.20 -14.89
N GLU A 169 10.81 10.57 -13.97
CA GLU A 169 10.99 10.44 -12.52
C GLU A 169 10.23 9.24 -11.93
N ALA A 170 9.52 8.50 -12.77
CA ALA A 170 8.70 7.39 -12.30
C ALA A 170 9.55 6.22 -11.79
N SER A 171 9.09 5.62 -10.70
CA SER A 171 9.58 4.33 -10.24
C SER A 171 8.42 3.39 -9.92
N PHE A 172 8.70 2.08 -9.85
CA PHE A 172 7.67 1.06 -9.77
C PHE A 172 7.78 0.25 -8.50
N ALA A 173 6.63 -0.13 -7.95
CA ALA A 173 6.47 -0.92 -6.74
C ALA A 173 5.58 -2.16 -7.02
N PRO A 174 6.12 -3.19 -7.69
CA PRO A 174 5.38 -4.42 -7.97
C PRO A 174 4.99 -5.17 -6.69
N LYS A 175 4.19 -6.23 -6.86
CA LYS A 175 3.80 -7.09 -5.72
C LYS A 175 5.03 -7.71 -5.07
N ILE A 176 5.02 -7.73 -3.73
CA ILE A 176 6.04 -8.43 -2.94
C ILE A 176 5.97 -9.92 -3.19
N THR A 177 7.12 -10.52 -3.52
CA THR A 177 7.26 -11.97 -3.69
C THR A 177 7.78 -12.63 -2.44
N LYS A 178 7.66 -13.97 -2.36
CA LYS A 178 8.12 -14.73 -1.18
C LYS A 178 9.65 -14.69 -1.05
N GLU A 179 10.34 -14.64 -2.16
CA GLU A 179 11.81 -14.62 -2.25
C GLU A 179 12.39 -13.34 -1.64
N MET A 180 11.70 -12.20 -1.84
CA MET A 180 12.09 -10.91 -1.26
C MET A 180 12.10 -10.90 0.26
N LEU A 181 11.34 -11.79 0.90
CA LEU A 181 11.22 -11.83 2.36
C LEU A 181 12.43 -12.48 3.05
N GLN A 182 13.25 -13.21 2.31
CA GLN A 182 14.44 -13.84 2.87
C GLN A 182 15.56 -12.82 3.07
N ILE A 183 16.14 -12.84 4.27
CA ILE A 183 17.27 -12.00 4.61
C ILE A 183 18.54 -12.63 4.05
N ASP A 184 19.33 -11.85 3.35
CA ASP A 184 20.71 -12.15 2.98
C ASP A 184 21.64 -11.40 3.95
N TRP A 185 22.35 -12.13 4.79
CA TRP A 185 23.25 -11.54 5.78
C TRP A 185 24.51 -10.91 5.19
N ALA A 186 24.77 -11.12 3.88
CA ALA A 186 25.85 -10.45 3.17
C ALA A 186 25.49 -8.99 2.77
N GLU A 187 24.20 -8.62 2.87
CA GLU A 187 23.76 -7.24 2.62
C GLU A 187 24.19 -6.31 3.77
N ASP A 188 24.26 -5.01 3.47
CA ASP A 188 24.49 -3.96 4.46
C ASP A 188 23.41 -3.97 5.56
N ALA A 189 23.82 -3.76 6.83
CA ALA A 189 22.92 -3.79 7.99
C ALA A 189 21.71 -2.86 7.83
N LYS A 190 21.89 -1.68 7.22
CA LYS A 190 20.78 -0.74 6.96
C LYS A 190 19.77 -1.30 5.98
N LYS A 191 20.21 -2.02 4.93
CA LYS A 191 19.33 -2.69 3.98
C LYS A 191 18.56 -3.81 4.64
N ILE A 192 19.19 -4.59 5.51
CA ILE A 192 18.54 -5.66 6.27
C ILE A 192 17.47 -5.07 7.20
N ILE A 193 17.79 -3.97 7.90
CA ILE A 193 16.83 -3.28 8.77
C ILE A 193 15.65 -2.73 7.95
N SER A 194 15.93 -2.08 6.80
CA SER A 194 14.89 -1.60 5.88
C SER A 194 13.97 -2.73 5.43
N LYS A 195 14.52 -3.89 5.08
CA LYS A 195 13.77 -5.10 4.72
C LYS A 195 12.88 -5.60 5.87
N ILE A 196 13.41 -5.65 7.09
CA ILE A 196 12.65 -6.05 8.28
C ILE A 196 11.49 -5.07 8.52
N ASN A 197 11.75 -3.78 8.44
CA ASN A 197 10.75 -2.74 8.63
C ASN A 197 9.67 -2.76 7.51
N ALA A 198 10.09 -2.89 6.23
CA ALA A 198 9.18 -2.95 5.09
C ALA A 198 8.24 -4.16 5.12
N PHE A 199 8.67 -5.27 5.71
CA PHE A 199 7.86 -6.49 5.78
C PHE A 199 7.24 -6.75 7.15
N TYR A 200 7.35 -5.80 8.06
CA TYR A 200 6.79 -5.91 9.41
C TYR A 200 5.28 -6.19 9.37
N SER A 201 4.85 -7.07 10.26
CA SER A 201 3.47 -7.52 10.50
C SER A 201 2.76 -8.25 9.35
N LYS A 202 2.81 -7.72 8.13
CA LYS A 202 2.05 -8.24 6.98
C LYS A 202 2.69 -9.50 6.39
N TYR A 203 4.02 -9.50 6.23
CA TYR A 203 4.77 -10.58 5.59
C TYR A 203 5.71 -11.30 6.57
N GLY A 204 6.60 -10.55 7.19
CA GLY A 204 7.67 -11.01 8.07
C GLY A 204 8.93 -11.42 7.31
N ALA A 205 9.95 -10.55 7.34
CA ALA A 205 11.30 -10.90 6.89
C ALA A 205 11.83 -12.08 7.71
N TYR A 206 12.56 -12.98 7.09
CA TYR A 206 13.03 -14.21 7.74
C TYR A 206 14.40 -14.65 7.24
N PHE A 207 15.06 -15.49 8.03
CA PHE A 207 16.21 -16.30 7.61
C PHE A 207 15.97 -17.78 7.90
N LEU A 208 16.85 -18.63 7.37
CA LEU A 208 16.81 -20.08 7.61
C LEU A 208 17.87 -20.46 8.65
N LEU A 209 17.46 -21.15 9.70
CA LEU A 209 18.34 -21.81 10.66
C LEU A 209 18.14 -23.33 10.51
N GLY A 210 19.03 -23.97 9.78
CA GLY A 210 18.75 -25.28 9.22
C GLY A 210 17.49 -25.27 8.36
N ASP A 211 16.56 -26.16 8.60
CA ASP A 211 15.28 -26.23 7.89
C ASP A 211 14.19 -25.31 8.47
N LYS A 212 14.50 -24.59 9.54
CA LYS A 212 13.51 -23.74 10.24
C LYS A 212 13.57 -22.32 9.74
N ARG A 213 12.38 -21.76 9.43
CA ARG A 213 12.21 -20.35 9.08
C ARG A 213 12.03 -19.52 10.35
N ILE A 214 12.97 -18.63 10.62
CA ILE A 214 12.96 -17.71 11.76
C ILE A 214 12.60 -16.30 11.26
N LYS A 215 11.47 -15.77 11.71
CA LYS A 215 11.03 -14.39 11.38
C LYS A 215 11.67 -13.39 12.33
N ILE A 216 12.10 -12.26 11.77
CA ILE A 216 12.59 -11.13 12.55
C ILE A 216 11.56 -10.00 12.48
N HIS A 217 11.14 -9.51 13.62
CA HIS A 217 10.15 -8.44 13.73
C HIS A 217 10.75 -7.07 14.00
N LYS A 218 11.97 -7.04 14.58
CA LYS A 218 12.66 -5.79 14.91
C LYS A 218 14.17 -6.03 14.91
N ALA A 219 14.90 -5.08 14.35
CA ALA A 219 16.35 -5.06 14.40
C ALA A 219 16.85 -3.61 14.53
N ARG A 220 18.07 -3.48 15.00
CA ARG A 220 18.81 -2.22 15.03
C ARG A 220 20.27 -2.48 14.70
N GLU A 221 20.96 -1.48 14.18
CA GLU A 221 22.39 -1.54 13.97
C GLU A 221 23.10 -1.60 15.33
N TYR A 222 24.08 -2.50 15.45
CA TYR A 222 24.91 -2.64 16.62
C TYR A 222 26.32 -2.10 16.31
N LYS A 223 26.77 -1.13 17.10
CA LYS A 223 27.99 -0.37 16.76
C LYS A 223 29.29 -1.07 17.16
N HIS A 224 29.24 -2.10 17.98
CA HIS A 224 30.43 -2.79 18.47
C HIS A 224 30.42 -4.23 17.96
N VAL A 225 31.07 -4.46 16.84
CA VAL A 225 31.07 -5.79 16.20
C VAL A 225 32.43 -6.42 16.43
N PRO A 226 32.50 -7.55 17.17
CA PRO A 226 33.66 -8.44 17.01
C PRO A 226 33.73 -8.91 15.55
N ASN A 227 34.90 -9.35 15.10
CA ASN A 227 35.13 -9.85 13.71
C ASN A 227 34.28 -11.09 13.39
N LEU A 228 32.94 -10.91 13.34
CA LEU A 228 32.00 -11.96 12.98
C LEU A 228 31.81 -12.02 11.47
N LYS A 229 31.69 -13.24 10.96
CA LYS A 229 31.27 -13.46 9.57
C LYS A 229 29.77 -13.17 9.44
N PRO A 230 29.30 -12.64 8.28
CA PRO A 230 27.87 -12.47 8.05
C PRO A 230 27.06 -13.73 8.35
N GLY A 231 25.97 -13.59 9.10
CA GLY A 231 25.12 -14.72 9.52
C GLY A 231 25.64 -15.51 10.72
N HIS A 232 26.76 -15.15 11.31
CA HIS A 232 27.16 -15.70 12.61
C HIS A 232 26.28 -15.12 13.72
N ILE A 233 25.82 -15.97 14.62
CA ILE A 233 24.87 -15.57 15.68
C ILE A 233 25.58 -15.60 17.02
N GLU A 234 25.59 -14.47 17.72
CA GLU A 234 25.95 -14.37 19.12
C GLU A 234 24.77 -13.84 19.93
N SER A 235 24.74 -14.17 21.21
CA SER A 235 23.75 -13.64 22.14
C SER A 235 24.44 -12.91 23.27
N ASN A 236 23.84 -11.79 23.69
CA ASN A 236 24.23 -11.06 24.89
C ASN A 236 22.96 -10.62 25.66
N ASP A 237 23.15 -9.84 26.74
CA ASP A 237 22.05 -9.35 27.57
C ASP A 237 21.08 -8.42 26.82
N ASP A 238 21.53 -7.78 25.72
CA ASP A 238 20.74 -6.88 24.87
C ASP A 238 19.97 -7.64 23.77
N GLY A 239 20.25 -8.90 23.53
CA GLY A 239 19.59 -9.70 22.51
C GLY A 239 20.51 -10.56 21.66
N MET A 240 20.15 -10.70 20.39
CA MET A 240 20.88 -11.50 19.41
C MET A 240 21.62 -10.57 18.44
N ILE A 241 22.90 -10.81 18.23
CA ILE A 241 23.76 -10.14 17.24
C ILE A 241 23.94 -11.10 16.07
N ILE A 242 23.76 -10.63 14.84
CA ILE A 242 23.94 -11.44 13.62
C ILE A 242 24.79 -10.67 12.62
#